data_9e7319daf866cd3d2539126670335918
#
_entry.id   9e7319daf866cd3d2539126670335918
#
_cell.length_a   1.000
_cell.length_b   1.000
_cell.length_c   1.000
_cell.angle_alpha   90.00
_cell.angle_beta   90.00
_cell.angle_gamma   90.00
#
_symmetry.space_group_name_H-M   'P 1'
#
loop_
_entity.id
_entity.type
_entity.pdbx_description
1 polymer ?
#
loop_
_entity_poly.entity_id
_entity_poly.type
_entity_poly.pdbx_seq_one_letter_code
_entity_poly.pdbx_strand_id
1 'polypeptide(L)'
;MNDIALCVLGYDVCILAFCLMSNHFHFVLYGTLEECRRFAEEYKRRCGMRMRLVSGEVKGLKDVSVQIDMIDSHEYLENAIAYVLRNSLAAGVFMMPYHYEWSSLSLYFRGACQPVGVKLNDLSARKRLNILRSHQAVPDTYMIDADGMILPQCYVNVRMVEDIFRHPARLMMAVARKIENDVEVRFGISESISITDQELLTQMNELIRLEFGCSSLYQLSMKDRIKLCTLLKRNFGAGARQIARVTRLSPEIVERVV
;
A
#
# COMPACT_ATOMS: atom_id res chain seq x y z
N MET A 1 -9.90 -1.77 -3.76
CA MET A 1 -10.78 -1.12 -2.75
C MET A 1 -12.09 -1.91 -2.59
N ASN A 2 -12.99 -2.00 -3.59
CA ASN A 2 -14.28 -2.69 -3.43
C ASN A 2 -14.16 -4.14 -2.94
N ASP A 3 -13.14 -4.88 -3.37
CA ASP A 3 -12.93 -6.24 -2.89
C ASP A 3 -12.57 -6.31 -1.40
N ILE A 4 -11.90 -5.30 -0.84
CA ILE A 4 -11.65 -5.21 0.61
C ILE A 4 -12.99 -5.11 1.34
N ALA A 5 -13.84 -4.18 0.93
CA ALA A 5 -15.16 -3.97 1.52
C ALA A 5 -16.03 -5.25 1.48
N LEU A 6 -16.00 -5.96 0.34
CA LEU A 6 -16.72 -7.22 0.18
C LEU A 6 -16.14 -8.35 1.04
N CYS A 7 -14.83 -8.40 1.22
CA CYS A 7 -14.19 -9.38 2.10
C CYS A 7 -14.55 -9.12 3.56
N VAL A 8 -14.52 -7.87 4.03
CA VAL A 8 -14.91 -7.53 5.42
C VAL A 8 -16.33 -8.01 5.74
N LEU A 9 -17.25 -7.93 4.79
CA LEU A 9 -18.63 -8.39 4.99
C LEU A 9 -18.76 -9.92 5.07
N GLY A 10 -17.77 -10.66 4.66
CA GLY A 10 -17.79 -12.13 4.67
C GLY A 10 -17.08 -12.78 5.85
N TYR A 11 -16.39 -12.01 6.67
CA TYR A 11 -15.55 -12.52 7.77
C TYR A 11 -15.66 -11.63 9.00
N ASP A 12 -15.51 -12.23 10.18
CA ASP A 12 -15.54 -11.50 11.45
C ASP A 12 -14.19 -10.85 11.74
N VAL A 13 -13.88 -9.82 10.95
CA VAL A 13 -12.65 -9.03 11.07
C VAL A 13 -12.93 -7.54 11.00
N CYS A 14 -12.14 -6.76 11.76
CA CYS A 14 -12.08 -5.31 11.65
C CYS A 14 -10.75 -4.90 11.02
N ILE A 15 -10.78 -4.06 10.00
CA ILE A 15 -9.57 -3.44 9.45
C ILE A 15 -9.22 -2.21 10.28
N LEU A 16 -8.01 -2.21 10.84
CA LEU A 16 -7.45 -1.06 11.55
C LEU A 16 -6.64 -0.18 10.61
N ALA A 17 -5.80 -0.78 9.78
CA ALA A 17 -5.00 -0.05 8.78
C ALA A 17 -4.80 -0.90 7.53
N PHE A 18 -4.64 -0.24 6.39
CA PHE A 18 -4.20 -0.90 5.16
C PHE A 18 -3.34 0.03 4.30
N CYS A 19 -2.50 -0.58 3.48
CA CYS A 19 -1.81 0.05 2.37
C CYS A 19 -1.72 -0.93 1.20
N LEU A 20 -2.21 -0.51 0.04
CA LEU A 20 -2.14 -1.29 -1.20
C LEU A 20 -1.02 -0.73 -2.06
N MET A 21 -0.06 -1.59 -2.39
CA MET A 21 1.06 -1.27 -3.25
C MET A 21 0.86 -1.94 -4.61
N SER A 22 1.66 -1.59 -5.58
CA SER A 22 1.57 -2.18 -6.93
C SER A 22 1.83 -3.69 -6.97
N ASN A 23 2.64 -4.21 -6.07
CA ASN A 23 3.10 -5.60 -6.05
C ASN A 23 2.77 -6.36 -4.75
N HIS A 24 2.30 -5.69 -3.72
CA HIS A 24 1.91 -6.30 -2.44
C HIS A 24 0.88 -5.44 -1.71
N PHE A 25 0.36 -5.94 -0.61
CA PHE A 25 -0.57 -5.21 0.25
C PHE A 25 -0.31 -5.54 1.71
N HIS A 26 -0.59 -4.58 2.56
CA HIS A 26 -0.48 -4.70 4.01
C HIS A 26 -1.81 -4.40 4.67
N PHE A 27 -2.13 -5.17 5.71
CA PHE A 27 -3.28 -4.93 6.58
C PHE A 27 -2.88 -5.06 8.04
N VAL A 28 -3.50 -4.26 8.90
CA VAL A 28 -3.62 -4.55 10.32
C VAL A 28 -5.06 -4.91 10.58
N LEU A 29 -5.28 -6.15 11.01
CA LEU A 29 -6.61 -6.72 11.23
C LEU A 29 -6.81 -7.01 12.72
N TYR A 30 -8.02 -6.82 13.20
CA TYR A 30 -8.48 -7.26 14.49
C TYR A 30 -9.55 -8.35 14.30
N GLY A 31 -9.32 -9.51 14.90
CA GLY A 31 -10.18 -10.69 14.78
C GLY A 31 -9.44 -11.95 15.20
N THR A 32 -10.08 -13.10 15.10
CA THR A 32 -9.39 -14.38 15.33
C THR A 32 -8.39 -14.66 14.22
N LEU A 33 -7.31 -15.39 14.52
CA LEU A 33 -6.30 -15.77 13.52
C LEU A 33 -6.93 -16.47 12.30
N GLU A 34 -7.91 -17.34 12.54
CA GLU A 34 -8.60 -18.06 11.49
C GLU A 34 -9.37 -17.12 10.55
N GLU A 35 -10.16 -16.19 11.10
CA GLU A 35 -10.92 -15.23 10.31
C GLU A 35 -10.00 -14.25 9.56
N CYS A 36 -8.93 -13.81 10.19
CA CYS A 36 -7.92 -12.96 9.53
C CYS A 36 -7.25 -13.69 8.36
N ARG A 37 -6.94 -15.00 8.52
CA ARG A 37 -6.36 -15.83 7.46
C ARG A 37 -7.34 -16.00 6.30
N ARG A 38 -8.58 -16.33 6.60
CA ARG A 38 -9.66 -16.50 5.60
C ARG A 38 -9.93 -15.21 4.82
N PHE A 39 -9.97 -14.08 5.52
CA PHE A 39 -10.06 -12.77 4.88
C PHE A 39 -8.91 -12.52 3.89
N ALA A 40 -7.66 -12.73 4.33
CA ALA A 40 -6.48 -12.45 3.53
C ALA A 40 -6.40 -13.34 2.27
N GLU A 41 -6.70 -14.63 2.41
CA GLU A 41 -6.73 -15.56 1.26
C GLU A 41 -7.88 -15.25 0.28
N GLU A 42 -9.06 -14.86 0.78
CA GLU A 42 -10.16 -14.45 -0.09
C GLU A 42 -9.82 -13.14 -0.82
N TYR A 43 -9.23 -12.17 -0.13
CA TYR A 43 -8.79 -10.93 -0.77
C TYR A 43 -7.75 -11.20 -1.87
N LYS A 44 -6.74 -12.02 -1.59
CA LYS A 44 -5.76 -12.48 -2.57
C LYS A 44 -6.44 -13.16 -3.78
N ARG A 45 -7.41 -14.05 -3.54
CA ARG A 45 -8.16 -14.75 -4.59
C ARG A 45 -8.91 -13.75 -5.49
N ARG A 46 -9.58 -12.76 -4.90
CA ARG A 46 -10.33 -11.71 -5.64
C ARG A 46 -9.38 -10.84 -6.47
N CYS A 47 -8.25 -10.42 -5.89
CA CYS A 47 -7.22 -9.69 -6.64
C CYS A 47 -6.73 -10.49 -7.85
N GLY A 48 -6.42 -11.77 -7.67
CA GLY A 48 -6.00 -12.64 -8.76
C GLY A 48 -7.05 -12.80 -9.87
N MET A 49 -8.33 -12.86 -9.51
CA MET A 49 -9.42 -12.88 -10.50
C MET A 49 -9.50 -11.57 -11.28
N ARG A 50 -9.40 -10.41 -10.60
CA ARG A 50 -9.43 -9.10 -11.28
C ARG A 50 -8.24 -8.91 -12.21
N MET A 51 -7.05 -9.29 -11.79
CA MET A 51 -5.85 -9.21 -12.62
C MET A 51 -6.02 -10.00 -13.91
N ARG A 52 -6.55 -11.22 -13.85
CA ARG A 52 -6.82 -12.03 -15.06
C ARG A 52 -7.81 -11.36 -16.01
N LEU A 53 -8.83 -10.69 -15.46
CA LEU A 53 -9.84 -10.00 -16.27
C LEU A 53 -9.29 -8.75 -16.98
N VAL A 54 -8.28 -8.10 -16.40
CA VAL A 54 -7.69 -6.86 -16.92
C VAL A 54 -6.50 -7.15 -17.84
N SER A 55 -5.58 -8.02 -17.42
CA SER A 55 -4.34 -8.28 -18.16
C SER A 55 -4.42 -9.43 -19.15
N GLY A 56 -5.45 -10.28 -19.04
CA GLY A 56 -5.54 -11.52 -19.85
C GLY A 56 -4.49 -12.57 -19.47
N GLU A 57 -3.60 -12.28 -18.53
CA GLU A 57 -2.54 -13.20 -18.11
C GLU A 57 -3.09 -14.32 -17.22
N VAL A 58 -2.69 -15.55 -17.53
CA VAL A 58 -3.09 -16.76 -16.80
C VAL A 58 -2.36 -16.89 -15.45
N LYS A 59 -1.22 -16.23 -15.27
CA LYS A 59 -0.47 -16.20 -14.02
C LYS A 59 -1.19 -15.34 -12.98
N GLY A 60 -2.09 -15.96 -12.26
CA GLY A 60 -2.73 -15.33 -11.10
C GLY A 60 -1.76 -15.31 -9.90
N LEU A 61 -2.19 -14.66 -8.82
CA LEU A 61 -1.48 -14.57 -7.53
C LEU A 61 -1.34 -15.93 -6.80
N LYS A 62 -1.29 -17.06 -7.53
CA LYS A 62 -1.21 -18.41 -6.92
C LYS A 62 0.07 -18.60 -6.11
N ASP A 63 1.16 -18.04 -6.62
CA ASP A 63 2.50 -18.20 -6.03
C ASP A 63 2.81 -17.10 -4.98
N VAL A 64 1.88 -16.16 -4.75
CA VAL A 64 2.01 -15.14 -3.73
C VAL A 64 1.65 -15.74 -2.37
N SER A 65 2.57 -15.70 -1.41
CA SER A 65 2.31 -16.13 -0.03
C SER A 65 1.53 -15.06 0.73
N VAL A 66 0.64 -15.50 1.63
CA VAL A 66 0.04 -14.67 2.67
C VAL A 66 0.80 -14.95 3.95
N GLN A 67 1.49 -13.93 4.45
CA GLN A 67 2.14 -13.96 5.76
C GLN A 67 1.25 -13.30 6.80
N ILE A 68 1.11 -13.90 7.97
CA ILE A 68 0.31 -13.37 9.07
C ILE A 68 1.14 -13.46 10.33
N ASP A 69 1.30 -12.32 10.99
CA ASP A 69 2.02 -12.20 12.24
C ASP A 69 1.06 -11.72 13.34
N MET A 70 1.18 -12.34 14.52
CA MET A 70 0.35 -12.00 15.67
C MET A 70 0.91 -10.78 16.38
N ILE A 71 0.03 -9.84 16.69
CA ILE A 71 0.35 -8.64 17.47
C ILE A 71 0.00 -8.92 18.91
N ASP A 72 1.01 -8.96 19.79
CA ASP A 72 0.92 -9.41 21.17
C ASP A 72 0.99 -8.27 22.21
N SER A 73 1.26 -7.04 21.77
CA SER A 73 1.40 -5.91 22.68
C SER A 73 0.84 -4.61 22.06
N HIS A 74 0.51 -3.66 22.93
CA HIS A 74 0.00 -2.34 22.50
C HIS A 74 1.08 -1.57 21.73
N GLU A 75 2.32 -1.62 22.17
CA GLU A 75 3.44 -0.96 21.50
C GLU A 75 3.66 -1.55 20.09
N TYR A 76 3.59 -2.87 20.00
CA TYR A 76 3.70 -3.53 18.70
C TYR A 76 2.52 -3.19 17.78
N LEU A 77 1.31 -3.03 18.31
CA LEU A 77 0.14 -2.59 17.53
C LEU A 77 0.33 -1.17 16.97
N GLU A 78 0.79 -0.23 17.79
CA GLU A 78 1.10 1.12 17.31
C GLU A 78 2.16 1.10 16.19
N ASN A 79 3.21 0.33 16.39
CA ASN A 79 4.29 0.18 15.42
C ASN A 79 3.81 -0.49 14.12
N ALA A 80 2.99 -1.53 14.21
CA ALA A 80 2.42 -2.22 13.04
C ALA A 80 1.49 -1.31 12.23
N ILE A 81 0.62 -0.54 12.89
CA ILE A 81 -0.22 0.46 12.21
C ILE A 81 0.66 1.50 11.52
N ALA A 82 1.63 2.07 12.23
CA ALA A 82 2.53 3.07 11.68
C ALA A 82 3.34 2.53 10.50
N TYR A 83 3.82 1.29 10.58
CA TYR A 83 4.53 0.60 9.49
C TYR A 83 3.65 0.45 8.26
N VAL A 84 2.42 -0.07 8.42
CA VAL A 84 1.49 -0.23 7.29
C VAL A 84 1.19 1.11 6.61
N LEU A 85 0.91 2.15 7.39
CA LEU A 85 0.60 3.48 6.87
C LEU A 85 1.80 4.17 6.22
N ARG A 86 3.01 3.89 6.70
CA ARG A 86 4.26 4.40 6.14
C ARG A 86 4.60 3.82 4.77
N ASN A 87 4.10 2.62 4.44
CA ASN A 87 4.33 2.03 3.12
C ASN A 87 3.85 2.94 1.98
N SER A 88 2.91 3.85 2.23
CA SER A 88 2.52 4.89 1.27
C SER A 88 3.67 5.85 0.89
N LEU A 89 4.62 6.11 1.81
CA LEU A 89 5.84 6.90 1.53
C LEU A 89 6.82 6.10 0.67
N ALA A 90 6.88 4.80 0.87
CA ALA A 90 7.77 3.92 0.15
C ALA A 90 7.30 3.63 -1.28
N ALA A 91 6.03 3.89 -1.61
CA ALA A 91 5.50 3.82 -2.97
C ALA A 91 6.15 4.83 -3.94
N GLY A 92 7.17 5.59 -3.48
CA GLY A 92 7.89 6.55 -4.31
C GLY A 92 7.06 7.76 -4.72
N VAL A 93 5.91 7.94 -4.10
CA VAL A 93 5.08 9.11 -4.31
C VAL A 93 5.68 10.23 -3.48
N PHE A 94 6.32 11.20 -4.11
CA PHE A 94 6.80 12.45 -3.48
C PHE A 94 5.65 13.32 -2.94
N MET A 95 4.45 12.80 -2.95
CA MET A 95 3.29 13.40 -2.31
C MET A 95 3.33 13.14 -0.81
N MET A 96 2.80 14.06 -0.03
CA MET A 96 2.54 13.81 1.38
C MET A 96 1.83 12.46 1.53
N PRO A 97 2.24 11.59 2.46
CA PRO A 97 1.64 10.23 2.63
C PRO A 97 0.12 10.28 2.77
N TYR A 98 -0.38 11.40 3.20
CA TYR A 98 -1.80 11.71 3.37
C TYR A 98 -2.60 11.71 2.05
N HIS A 99 -1.94 11.88 0.90
CA HIS A 99 -2.58 11.93 -0.40
C HIS A 99 -2.54 10.60 -1.15
N TYR A 100 -1.96 9.56 -0.54
CA TYR A 100 -1.94 8.26 -1.16
C TYR A 100 -3.31 7.58 -1.03
N GLU A 101 -4.07 7.54 -2.09
CA GLU A 101 -5.46 7.07 -2.14
C GLU A 101 -5.63 5.59 -1.79
N TRP A 102 -4.56 4.80 -1.95
CA TRP A 102 -4.55 3.36 -1.70
C TRP A 102 -4.12 3.00 -0.27
N SER A 103 -4.18 3.95 0.65
CA SER A 103 -3.88 3.79 2.08
C SER A 103 -5.01 4.35 2.94
N SER A 104 -5.16 3.78 4.13
CA SER A 104 -6.11 4.28 5.12
C SER A 104 -5.61 5.51 5.90
N LEU A 105 -4.36 5.97 5.70
CA LEU A 105 -3.79 7.07 6.50
C LEU A 105 -4.65 8.34 6.47
N SER A 106 -5.20 8.66 5.31
CA SER A 106 -6.02 9.85 5.13
C SER A 106 -7.38 9.82 5.85
N LEU A 107 -7.76 8.71 6.46
CA LEU A 107 -9.05 8.57 7.15
C LEU A 107 -9.02 9.08 8.58
N TYR A 108 -7.85 9.01 9.26
CA TYR A 108 -7.75 9.27 10.68
C TYR A 108 -7.69 10.76 11.00
N PHE A 109 -8.32 11.14 12.10
CA PHE A 109 -8.36 12.51 12.65
C PHE A 109 -8.90 13.56 11.69
N ARG A 110 -9.76 13.18 10.75
CA ARG A 110 -10.43 14.13 9.83
C ARG A 110 -11.53 14.98 10.47
N GLY A 111 -11.91 14.68 11.69
CA GLY A 111 -13.07 15.31 12.33
C GLY A 111 -14.39 14.91 11.67
N ALA A 112 -15.42 15.75 11.85
CA ALA A 112 -16.76 15.51 11.31
C ALA A 112 -16.91 15.80 9.81
N CYS A 113 -15.85 15.70 9.02
CA CYS A 113 -15.95 15.88 7.58
C CYS A 113 -16.83 14.78 7.00
N GLN A 114 -18.00 15.14 6.52
CA GLN A 114 -18.93 14.19 5.92
C GLN A 114 -18.33 13.65 4.61
N PRO A 115 -18.35 12.33 4.42
CA PRO A 115 -17.85 11.75 3.19
C PRO A 115 -18.70 12.23 2.00
N VAL A 116 -18.03 12.72 0.98
CA VAL A 116 -18.72 13.07 -0.27
C VAL A 116 -18.88 11.77 -1.08
N GLY A 117 -20.11 11.31 -1.20
CA GLY A 117 -20.41 10.08 -1.94
C GLY A 117 -21.92 9.84 -2.05
N VAL A 118 -22.27 8.83 -2.82
CA VAL A 118 -23.65 8.37 -3.02
C VAL A 118 -23.83 7.06 -2.28
N LYS A 119 -24.99 6.88 -1.61
CA LYS A 119 -25.29 5.57 -1.00
C LYS A 119 -25.36 4.50 -2.07
N LEU A 120 -24.70 3.39 -1.82
CA LEU A 120 -24.64 2.28 -2.76
C LEU A 120 -26.04 1.73 -3.06
N ASN A 121 -26.94 1.73 -2.09
CA ASN A 121 -28.31 1.26 -2.22
C ASN A 121 -29.24 2.20 -3.01
N ASP A 122 -28.86 3.46 -3.23
CA ASP A 122 -29.60 4.37 -4.09
C ASP A 122 -29.36 4.07 -5.60
N LEU A 123 -28.36 3.22 -5.87
CA LEU A 123 -28.09 2.78 -7.24
C LEU A 123 -28.98 1.61 -7.65
N SER A 124 -29.33 1.53 -8.94
CA SER A 124 -30.02 0.37 -9.47
C SER A 124 -29.21 -0.93 -9.27
N ALA A 125 -29.90 -2.07 -9.14
CA ALA A 125 -29.27 -3.38 -8.96
C ALA A 125 -28.23 -3.68 -10.05
N ARG A 126 -28.54 -3.31 -11.32
CA ARG A 126 -27.61 -3.49 -12.45
C ARG A 126 -26.35 -2.65 -12.29
N LYS A 127 -26.46 -1.40 -11.83
CA LYS A 127 -25.31 -0.51 -11.61
C LYS A 127 -24.43 -1.00 -10.46
N ARG A 128 -25.07 -1.45 -9.36
CA ARG A 128 -24.34 -2.09 -8.24
C ARG A 128 -23.56 -3.32 -8.68
N LEU A 129 -24.19 -4.21 -9.44
CA LEU A 129 -23.54 -5.41 -9.95
C LEU A 129 -22.34 -5.09 -10.85
N ASN A 130 -22.48 -4.09 -11.72
CA ASN A 130 -21.38 -3.66 -12.60
C ASN A 130 -20.18 -3.11 -11.79
N ILE A 131 -20.43 -2.36 -10.73
CA ILE A 131 -19.40 -1.77 -9.87
C ILE A 131 -18.74 -2.83 -9.00
N LEU A 132 -19.54 -3.60 -8.27
CA LEU A 132 -19.05 -4.56 -7.29
C LEU A 132 -18.62 -5.88 -7.93
N ARG A 133 -19.18 -6.23 -9.08
CA ARG A 133 -19.04 -7.57 -9.70
C ARG A 133 -19.36 -8.71 -8.71
N SER A 134 -20.35 -8.46 -7.85
CA SER A 134 -20.78 -9.35 -6.78
C SER A 134 -22.27 -9.17 -6.52
N HIS A 135 -22.95 -10.26 -6.18
CA HIS A 135 -24.34 -10.27 -5.70
C HIS A 135 -24.43 -10.17 -4.18
N GLN A 136 -23.30 -10.04 -3.48
CA GLN A 136 -23.27 -9.93 -2.02
C GLN A 136 -24.06 -8.72 -1.55
N ALA A 137 -24.92 -8.92 -0.55
CA ALA A 137 -25.62 -7.83 0.10
C ALA A 137 -24.62 -6.91 0.80
N VAL A 138 -24.86 -5.61 0.67
CA VAL A 138 -24.00 -4.56 1.24
C VAL A 138 -24.83 -3.71 2.19
N PRO A 139 -24.32 -3.30 3.35
CA PRO A 139 -25.03 -2.45 4.29
C PRO A 139 -25.55 -1.15 3.66
N ASP A 140 -26.71 -0.67 4.12
CA ASP A 140 -27.31 0.59 3.64
C ASP A 140 -26.45 1.83 3.92
N THR A 141 -25.52 1.70 4.85
CA THR A 141 -24.58 2.76 5.22
C THR A 141 -23.40 2.91 4.26
N TYR A 142 -23.22 1.93 3.36
CA TYR A 142 -22.06 1.98 2.44
C TYR A 142 -22.26 3.01 1.35
N MET A 143 -21.23 3.82 1.16
CA MET A 143 -21.18 4.90 0.17
C MET A 143 -20.06 4.64 -0.84
N ILE A 144 -20.26 5.15 -2.04
CA ILE A 144 -19.26 5.13 -3.11
C ILE A 144 -18.91 6.55 -3.53
N ASP A 145 -17.68 6.72 -4.01
CA ASP A 145 -17.22 7.95 -4.66
C ASP A 145 -17.66 8.06 -6.13
N ALA A 146 -17.17 9.10 -6.81
CA ALA A 146 -17.46 9.35 -8.22
C ALA A 146 -16.91 8.26 -9.16
N ASP A 147 -15.83 7.58 -8.75
CA ASP A 147 -15.16 6.51 -9.50
C ASP A 147 -15.78 5.14 -9.25
N GLY A 148 -16.79 5.06 -8.38
CA GLY A 148 -17.48 3.84 -8.02
C GLY A 148 -16.73 2.98 -7.00
N MET A 149 -15.81 3.56 -6.24
CA MET A 149 -15.12 2.89 -5.15
C MET A 149 -15.89 3.06 -3.84
N ILE A 150 -16.07 1.97 -3.11
CA ILE A 150 -16.63 2.04 -1.75
C ILE A 150 -15.66 2.84 -0.88
N LEU A 151 -16.19 3.84 -0.20
CA LEU A 151 -15.41 4.72 0.65
C LEU A 151 -14.79 3.93 1.81
N PRO A 152 -13.48 4.03 2.04
CA PRO A 152 -12.78 3.22 3.05
C PRO A 152 -13.32 3.38 4.47
N GLN A 153 -13.87 4.54 4.83
CA GLN A 153 -14.52 4.76 6.12
C GLN A 153 -15.75 3.86 6.36
N CYS A 154 -16.28 3.20 5.32
CA CYS A 154 -17.38 2.26 5.46
C CYS A 154 -16.93 0.92 6.06
N TYR A 155 -15.63 0.57 5.95
CA TYR A 155 -15.11 -0.73 6.34
C TYR A 155 -13.81 -0.69 7.17
N VAL A 156 -13.23 0.48 7.39
CA VAL A 156 -12.09 0.69 8.29
C VAL A 156 -12.59 1.17 9.64
N ASN A 157 -12.11 0.58 10.72
CA ASN A 157 -12.42 1.03 12.07
C ASN A 157 -11.54 2.22 12.47
N VAL A 158 -11.91 3.40 11.95
CA VAL A 158 -11.19 4.66 12.18
C VAL A 158 -11.11 4.98 13.67
N ARG A 159 -12.23 4.82 14.40
CA ARG A 159 -12.32 5.17 15.81
C ARG A 159 -11.33 4.41 16.67
N MET A 160 -11.17 3.11 16.45
CA MET A 160 -10.25 2.29 17.23
C MET A 160 -8.80 2.76 17.06
N VAL A 161 -8.40 3.19 15.87
CA VAL A 161 -7.06 3.73 15.62
C VAL A 161 -6.89 5.11 16.26
N GLU A 162 -7.91 5.97 16.19
CA GLU A 162 -7.90 7.27 16.85
C GLU A 162 -7.82 7.13 18.38
N ASP A 163 -8.50 6.14 18.96
CA ASP A 163 -8.42 5.84 20.41
C ASP A 163 -7.03 5.32 20.80
N ILE A 164 -6.35 4.55 19.94
CA ILE A 164 -4.99 4.06 20.16
C ILE A 164 -4.00 5.24 20.18
N PHE A 165 -4.01 6.07 19.16
CA PHE A 165 -3.04 7.17 19.03
C PHE A 165 -3.44 8.43 19.79
N ARG A 166 -4.73 8.65 20.07
CA ARG A 166 -5.32 9.77 20.81
C ARG A 166 -5.13 11.15 20.17
N HIS A 167 -4.05 11.38 19.44
CA HIS A 167 -3.73 12.65 18.79
C HIS A 167 -3.15 12.46 17.39
N PRO A 168 -3.53 13.30 16.40
CA PRO A 168 -3.01 13.22 15.04
C PRO A 168 -1.49 13.36 15.00
N ALA A 169 -0.91 14.23 15.84
CA ALA A 169 0.53 14.41 15.90
C ALA A 169 1.27 13.12 16.30
N ARG A 170 0.71 12.32 17.23
CA ARG A 170 1.30 11.05 17.65
C ARG A 170 1.31 10.04 16.50
N LEU A 171 0.20 9.92 15.76
CA LEU A 171 0.14 9.06 14.58
C LEU A 171 1.16 9.51 13.54
N MET A 172 1.20 10.81 13.20
CA MET A 172 2.12 11.34 12.20
C MET A 172 3.59 11.17 12.62
N MET A 173 3.90 11.36 13.90
CA MET A 173 5.27 11.09 14.41
C MET A 173 5.63 9.61 14.31
N ALA A 174 4.69 8.70 14.60
CA ALA A 174 4.92 7.27 14.45
C ALA A 174 5.16 6.88 12.99
N VAL A 175 4.33 7.39 12.06
CA VAL A 175 4.48 7.17 10.62
C VAL A 175 5.78 7.75 10.08
N ALA A 176 6.24 8.91 10.58
CA ALA A 176 7.49 9.55 10.15
C ALA A 176 8.75 8.88 10.75
N ARG A 177 8.63 8.16 11.87
CA ARG A 177 9.77 7.43 12.44
C ARG A 177 10.26 6.36 11.48
N LYS A 178 11.57 6.27 11.32
CA LYS A 178 12.22 5.09 10.74
C LYS A 178 12.10 3.93 11.71
N ILE A 179 11.04 3.15 11.61
CA ILE A 179 10.83 1.90 12.37
C ILE A 179 11.54 0.78 11.58
N GLU A 180 12.82 0.96 11.31
CA GLU A 180 13.54 0.08 10.38
C GLU A 180 13.93 -1.27 11.00
N ASN A 181 14.00 -1.40 12.32
CA ASN A 181 14.64 -2.59 12.91
C ASN A 181 13.69 -3.60 13.56
N ASP A 182 12.60 -3.17 14.23
CA ASP A 182 11.85 -4.09 15.07
C ASP A 182 10.72 -4.83 14.35
N VAL A 183 10.05 -4.15 13.42
CA VAL A 183 8.94 -4.73 12.68
C VAL A 183 9.46 -5.53 11.48
N GLU A 184 10.44 -5.01 10.76
CA GLU A 184 11.06 -5.71 9.61
C GLU A 184 11.78 -6.99 10.05
N VAL A 185 12.46 -6.97 11.19
CA VAL A 185 13.12 -8.15 11.76
C VAL A 185 12.10 -9.19 12.22
N ARG A 186 10.99 -8.78 12.83
CA ARG A 186 9.93 -9.70 13.26
C ARG A 186 9.13 -10.27 12.09
N PHE A 187 8.87 -9.47 11.06
CA PHE A 187 8.17 -9.94 9.86
C PHE A 187 9.05 -10.81 8.96
N GLY A 188 10.36 -10.96 9.26
CA GLY A 188 11.27 -11.66 8.35
C GLY A 188 11.33 -11.01 6.96
N ILE A 189 10.77 -9.81 6.84
CA ILE A 189 10.77 -9.02 5.62
C ILE A 189 12.10 -8.26 5.58
N SER A 190 13.17 -8.98 5.34
CA SER A 190 14.39 -8.38 4.80
C SER A 190 14.23 -8.10 3.29
N GLU A 191 13.01 -8.17 2.78
CA GLU A 191 12.71 -7.71 1.46
C GLU A 191 12.50 -6.21 1.53
N SER A 192 13.56 -5.47 1.18
CA SER A 192 13.46 -4.10 0.69
C SER A 192 12.12 -3.97 -0.06
N ILE A 193 11.34 -2.95 0.29
CA ILE A 193 10.12 -2.59 -0.42
C ILE A 193 10.47 -2.63 -1.90
N SER A 194 10.06 -3.67 -2.59
CA SER A 194 10.49 -3.87 -3.96
C SER A 194 9.58 -3.05 -4.85
N ILE A 195 9.96 -1.79 -4.99
CA ILE A 195 9.46 -0.93 -6.07
C ILE A 195 9.64 -1.68 -7.40
N THR A 196 8.63 -1.69 -8.24
CA THR A 196 8.77 -2.33 -9.55
C THR A 196 9.77 -1.59 -10.42
N ASP A 197 10.37 -2.27 -11.40
CA ASP A 197 11.31 -1.64 -12.33
C ASP A 197 10.69 -0.43 -13.04
N GLN A 198 9.40 -0.47 -13.33
CA GLN A 198 8.68 0.60 -14.01
C GLN A 198 8.46 1.82 -13.10
N GLU A 199 8.12 1.59 -11.84
CA GLU A 199 8.02 2.65 -10.84
C GLU A 199 9.40 3.26 -10.57
N LEU A 200 10.43 2.42 -10.41
CA LEU A 200 11.79 2.89 -10.20
C LEU A 200 12.29 3.71 -11.38
N LEU A 201 11.96 3.35 -12.62
CA LEU A 201 12.25 4.15 -13.82
C LEU A 201 11.56 5.51 -13.79
N THR A 202 10.31 5.58 -13.37
CA THR A 202 9.56 6.83 -13.25
C THR A 202 10.23 7.75 -12.22
N GLN A 203 10.54 7.23 -11.04
CA GLN A 203 11.18 7.94 -9.95
C GLN A 203 12.62 8.36 -10.33
N MET A 204 13.35 7.50 -11.02
CA MET A 204 14.68 7.81 -11.53
C MET A 204 14.65 9.03 -12.49
N ASN A 205 13.68 9.06 -13.40
CA ASN A 205 13.57 10.18 -14.35
C ASN A 205 13.24 11.50 -13.64
N GLU A 206 12.46 11.45 -12.58
CA GLU A 206 12.15 12.61 -11.75
C GLU A 206 13.36 13.08 -10.95
N LEU A 207 14.13 12.17 -10.33
CA LEU A 207 15.39 12.48 -9.68
C LEU A 207 16.42 13.11 -10.65
N ILE A 208 16.49 12.61 -11.88
CA ILE A 208 17.38 13.15 -12.90
C ILE A 208 17.05 14.62 -13.20
N ARG A 209 15.78 14.97 -13.26
CA ARG A 209 15.33 16.36 -13.47
C ARG A 209 15.63 17.25 -12.26
N LEU A 210 15.31 16.76 -11.05
CA LEU A 210 15.40 17.56 -9.83
C LEU A 210 16.84 17.75 -9.36
N GLU A 211 17.65 16.69 -9.33
CA GLU A 211 18.98 16.68 -8.73
C GLU A 211 20.11 17.02 -9.71
N PHE A 212 19.87 16.72 -11.00
CA PHE A 212 20.92 16.90 -12.03
C PHE A 212 20.53 17.89 -13.13
N GLY A 213 19.29 18.40 -13.13
CA GLY A 213 18.82 19.34 -14.15
C GLY A 213 18.79 18.77 -15.58
N CYS A 214 18.85 17.45 -15.73
CA CYS A 214 18.88 16.74 -17.00
C CYS A 214 17.51 16.17 -17.36
N SER A 215 17.23 16.00 -18.65
CA SER A 215 15.96 15.43 -19.11
C SER A 215 16.02 13.91 -19.32
N SER A 216 17.19 13.31 -19.32
CA SER A 216 17.37 11.86 -19.52
C SER A 216 18.64 11.31 -18.90
N LEU A 217 18.62 9.99 -18.61
CA LEU A 217 19.75 9.24 -18.10
C LEU A 217 21.01 9.38 -18.99
N TYR A 218 20.83 9.50 -20.30
CA TYR A 218 21.95 9.57 -21.26
C TYR A 218 22.76 10.87 -21.17
N GLN A 219 22.18 11.91 -20.60
CA GLN A 219 22.87 13.20 -20.40
C GLN A 219 23.76 13.22 -19.16
N LEU A 220 23.60 12.20 -18.27
CA LEU A 220 24.39 12.10 -17.06
C LEU A 220 25.80 11.58 -17.35
N SER A 221 26.80 12.24 -16.72
CA SER A 221 28.17 11.70 -16.67
C SER A 221 28.22 10.38 -15.89
N MET A 222 29.28 9.61 -16.07
CA MET A 222 29.47 8.35 -15.30
C MET A 222 29.46 8.60 -13.78
N LYS A 223 30.05 9.69 -13.35
CA LYS A 223 30.08 10.12 -11.95
C LYS A 223 28.67 10.40 -11.40
N ASP A 224 27.85 11.06 -12.21
CA ASP A 224 26.47 11.40 -11.82
C ASP A 224 25.57 10.15 -11.81
N ARG A 225 25.79 9.20 -12.74
CA ARG A 225 25.09 7.90 -12.72
C ARG A 225 25.40 7.08 -11.47
N ILE A 226 26.67 7.12 -11.01
CA ILE A 226 27.06 6.48 -9.75
C ILE A 226 26.34 7.15 -8.57
N LYS A 227 26.32 8.49 -8.52
CA LYS A 227 25.57 9.24 -7.50
C LYS A 227 24.07 8.91 -7.54
N LEU A 228 23.51 8.78 -8.75
CA LEU A 228 22.12 8.37 -8.93
C LEU A 228 21.85 6.97 -8.36
N CYS A 229 22.75 5.99 -8.52
CA CYS A 229 22.60 4.67 -7.91
C CYS A 229 22.49 4.75 -6.38
N THR A 230 23.35 5.55 -5.75
CA THR A 230 23.31 5.76 -4.29
C THR A 230 21.99 6.44 -3.87
N LEU A 231 21.49 7.40 -4.65
CA LEU A 231 20.19 8.04 -4.39
C LEU A 231 19.03 7.05 -4.52
N LEU A 232 19.03 6.23 -5.57
CA LEU A 232 17.99 5.19 -5.77
C LEU A 232 17.99 4.16 -4.64
N LYS A 233 19.17 3.75 -4.17
CA LYS A 233 19.29 2.87 -3.00
C LYS A 233 18.75 3.52 -1.74
N ARG A 234 19.22 4.74 -1.45
CA ARG A 234 18.88 5.46 -0.23
C ARG A 234 17.39 5.85 -0.16
N ASN A 235 16.82 6.31 -1.29
CA ASN A 235 15.46 6.85 -1.30
C ASN A 235 14.40 5.78 -1.49
N PHE A 236 14.73 4.69 -2.22
CA PHE A 236 13.74 3.68 -2.61
C PHE A 236 14.09 2.26 -2.14
N GLY A 237 15.22 2.06 -1.46
CA GLY A 237 15.64 0.74 -1.02
C GLY A 237 15.88 -0.26 -2.17
N ALA A 238 15.96 0.19 -3.42
CA ALA A 238 16.07 -0.66 -4.59
C ALA A 238 17.29 -1.58 -4.52
N GLY A 239 17.14 -2.85 -4.94
CA GLY A 239 18.21 -3.83 -4.96
C GLY A 239 19.26 -3.52 -6.04
N ALA A 240 20.53 -3.89 -5.80
CA ALA A 240 21.63 -3.60 -6.72
C ALA A 240 21.36 -4.07 -8.17
N ARG A 241 20.78 -5.27 -8.34
CA ARG A 241 20.39 -5.80 -9.66
C ARG A 241 19.29 -4.97 -10.32
N GLN A 242 18.36 -4.45 -9.55
CA GLN A 242 17.27 -3.60 -10.03
C GLN A 242 17.82 -2.24 -10.48
N ILE A 243 18.67 -1.62 -9.64
CA ILE A 243 19.35 -0.37 -9.96
C ILE A 243 20.18 -0.54 -11.23
N ALA A 244 20.89 -1.63 -11.37
CA ALA A 244 21.68 -1.92 -12.57
C ALA A 244 20.81 -1.96 -13.85
N ARG A 245 19.63 -2.57 -13.79
CA ARG A 245 18.68 -2.62 -14.92
C ARG A 245 18.19 -1.23 -15.32
N VAL A 246 17.76 -0.42 -14.36
CA VAL A 246 17.17 0.90 -14.65
C VAL A 246 18.22 1.95 -15.03
N THR A 247 19.42 1.90 -14.42
CA THR A 247 20.52 2.84 -14.71
C THR A 247 21.39 2.41 -15.89
N ARG A 248 21.19 1.18 -16.40
CA ARG A 248 21.98 0.56 -17.47
C ARG A 248 23.48 0.52 -17.16
N LEU A 249 23.82 0.34 -15.90
CA LEU A 249 25.18 0.07 -15.44
C LEU A 249 25.37 -1.43 -15.22
N SER A 250 26.63 -1.89 -15.28
CA SER A 250 26.89 -3.29 -14.96
C SER A 250 26.59 -3.55 -13.46
N PRO A 251 26.05 -4.74 -13.13
CA PRO A 251 25.77 -5.11 -11.73
C PRO A 251 26.99 -4.97 -10.82
N GLU A 252 28.18 -5.30 -11.32
CA GLU A 252 29.45 -5.22 -10.59
C GLU A 252 29.80 -3.78 -10.16
N ILE A 253 29.48 -2.78 -11.00
CA ILE A 253 29.69 -1.37 -10.68
C ILE A 253 28.69 -0.95 -9.61
N VAL A 254 27.44 -1.34 -9.77
CA VAL A 254 26.39 -0.97 -8.83
C VAL A 254 26.62 -1.61 -7.46
N GLU A 255 26.97 -2.89 -7.37
CA GLU A 255 27.26 -3.60 -6.12
C GLU A 255 28.42 -3.00 -5.32
N ARG A 256 29.35 -2.30 -5.97
CA ARG A 256 30.46 -1.61 -5.30
C ARG A 256 30.07 -0.24 -4.72
N VAL A 257 28.92 0.29 -5.14
CA VAL A 257 28.52 1.69 -4.85
C VAL A 257 27.30 1.74 -3.91
N VAL A 258 26.55 0.65 -3.84
CA VAL A 258 25.30 0.51 -3.10
C VAL A 258 25.42 -0.60 -2.08
#